data_344a11c4ef466a6caff2d4ccae71cdaf
#
_entry.id   344a11c4ef466a6caff2d4ccae71cdaf
#
_cell.length_a   1.000
_cell.length_b   1.000
_cell.length_c   1.000
_cell.angle_alpha   90.00
_cell.angle_beta   90.00
_cell.angle_gamma   90.00
#
_symmetry.space_group_name_H-M   'P 1'
#
loop_
_entity.id
_entity.type
_entity.pdbx_description
1 polymer ?
#
loop_
_entity_poly.entity_id
_entity_poly.type
_entity_poly.pdbx_seq_one_letter_code
_entity_poly.pdbx_strand_id
1 'polypeptide(L)'
;MLAQQIINGLSLGGVYALFALGFTLVFGVLNVINLAHGAIFMIGAYAALHAVLVFHVSLLPAIFVAALVTGGAGWILDKLIFAPLRASRAPHLAPMIATIGVSICVTSLIEGYFGSENLRFPLDTLPSSTLTLASVQVNWLDVKIIVLALLLMGGMLWVIRHSSTGRALRALAESPKAAALLGVNVGGLFLATSVIASILGGVSGVLIALYTNSVFPHMGQPMLHKGIAVVIIGGMGDVRGALIGGFFLGFAEVLTIAYIGSNMRDAVAFGLLFSVLLLRPAGLFGQAPQRRA
;
A
#
# COMPACT_ATOMS: atom_id res chain seq x y z
N MET A 1 -2.31 -28.55 6.86
CA MET A 1 -1.31 -27.72 6.16
C MET A 1 -1.91 -26.73 5.17
N LEU A 2 -2.70 -27.12 4.18
CA LEU A 2 -3.31 -26.19 3.20
C LEU A 2 -4.16 -25.09 3.83
N ALA A 3 -5.01 -25.42 4.81
CA ALA A 3 -5.87 -24.43 5.48
C ALA A 3 -5.06 -23.35 6.21
N GLN A 4 -3.92 -23.69 6.80
CA GLN A 4 -3.00 -22.71 7.39
C GLN A 4 -2.41 -21.77 6.34
N GLN A 5 -2.02 -22.31 5.17
CA GLN A 5 -1.49 -21.48 4.09
C GLN A 5 -2.56 -20.54 3.49
N ILE A 6 -3.83 -20.94 3.52
CA ILE A 6 -4.93 -20.05 3.10
C ILE A 6 -5.03 -18.85 4.05
N ILE A 7 -4.98 -19.05 5.36
CA ILE A 7 -5.03 -17.94 6.34
C ILE A 7 -3.82 -17.03 6.19
N ASN A 8 -2.62 -17.61 6.12
CA ASN A 8 -1.40 -16.84 5.92
C ASN A 8 -1.43 -16.06 4.60
N GLY A 9 -1.93 -16.69 3.52
CA GLY A 9 -2.09 -16.06 2.22
C GLY A 9 -3.13 -14.93 2.21
N LEU A 10 -4.22 -15.08 2.96
CA LEU A 10 -5.21 -14.02 3.16
C LEU A 10 -4.62 -12.85 3.94
N SER A 11 -3.88 -13.11 5.02
CA SER A 11 -3.23 -12.08 5.82
C SER A 11 -2.22 -11.28 4.98
N LEU A 12 -1.26 -11.96 4.39
CA LEU A 12 -0.20 -11.33 3.59
C LEU A 12 -0.75 -10.69 2.32
N GLY A 13 -1.64 -11.39 1.61
CA GLY A 13 -2.29 -10.88 0.40
C GLY A 13 -3.18 -9.68 0.67
N GLY A 14 -3.87 -9.64 1.82
CA GLY A 14 -4.65 -8.49 2.26
C GLY A 14 -3.78 -7.24 2.48
N VAL A 15 -2.60 -7.42 3.09
CA VAL A 15 -1.64 -6.30 3.27
C VAL A 15 -1.09 -5.81 1.93
N TYR A 16 -0.72 -6.72 1.02
CA TYR A 16 -0.25 -6.37 -0.31
C TYR A 16 -1.32 -5.65 -1.14
N ALA A 17 -2.57 -6.15 -1.07
CA ALA A 17 -3.71 -5.53 -1.73
C ALA A 17 -3.99 -4.11 -1.18
N LEU A 18 -3.90 -3.92 0.13
CA LEU A 18 -4.11 -2.60 0.77
C LEU A 18 -3.03 -1.60 0.35
N PHE A 19 -1.76 -2.00 0.36
CA PHE A 19 -0.64 -1.20 -0.12
C PHE A 19 -0.79 -0.83 -1.59
N ALA A 20 -1.07 -1.83 -2.43
CA ALA A 20 -1.25 -1.65 -3.86
C ALA A 20 -2.47 -0.78 -4.20
N LEU A 21 -3.54 -0.85 -3.40
CA LEU A 21 -4.71 0.01 -3.53
C LEU A 21 -4.33 1.48 -3.33
N GLY A 22 -3.56 1.81 -2.28
CA GLY A 22 -3.04 3.17 -2.07
C GLY A 22 -2.16 3.64 -3.24
N PHE A 23 -1.25 2.79 -3.68
CA PHE A 23 -0.35 3.07 -4.82
C PHE A 23 -1.15 3.29 -6.13
N THR A 24 -2.13 2.42 -6.40
CA THR A 24 -3.01 2.51 -7.59
C THR A 24 -3.86 3.77 -7.59
N LEU A 25 -4.31 4.24 -6.43
CA LEU A 25 -5.08 5.49 -6.33
C LEU A 25 -4.23 6.70 -6.78
N VAL A 26 -2.99 6.80 -6.32
CA VAL A 26 -2.08 7.86 -6.75
C VAL A 26 -1.83 7.75 -8.25
N PHE A 27 -1.46 6.57 -8.73
CA PHE A 27 -1.20 6.37 -10.15
C PHE A 27 -2.43 6.65 -11.03
N GLY A 28 -3.59 6.12 -10.65
CA GLY A 28 -4.82 6.25 -11.45
C GLY A 28 -5.37 7.68 -11.52
N VAL A 29 -5.16 8.49 -10.46
CA VAL A 29 -5.71 9.85 -10.39
C VAL A 29 -4.68 10.90 -10.78
N LEU A 30 -3.45 10.81 -10.27
CA LEU A 30 -2.38 11.77 -10.53
C LEU A 30 -1.55 11.41 -11.79
N ASN A 31 -1.68 10.19 -12.28
CA ASN A 31 -0.87 9.62 -13.36
C ASN A 31 0.66 9.73 -13.09
N VAL A 32 1.04 9.52 -11.83
CA VAL A 32 2.42 9.63 -11.33
C VAL A 32 2.76 8.38 -10.52
N ILE A 33 3.94 7.82 -10.77
CA ILE A 33 4.50 6.76 -9.93
C ILE A 33 5.13 7.39 -8.69
N ASN A 34 4.50 7.18 -7.52
CA ASN A 34 4.98 7.69 -6.24
C ASN A 34 5.94 6.71 -5.57
N LEU A 35 7.24 6.88 -5.77
CA LEU A 35 8.25 6.01 -5.17
C LEU A 35 8.49 6.28 -3.67
N ALA A 36 7.98 7.41 -3.12
CA ALA A 36 7.96 7.64 -1.68
C ALA A 36 6.89 6.83 -0.93
N HIS A 37 6.03 6.08 -1.64
CA HIS A 37 4.98 5.28 -1.02
C HIS A 37 5.54 4.20 -0.08
N GLY A 38 6.71 3.61 -0.41
CA GLY A 38 7.45 2.71 0.47
C GLY A 38 7.95 3.40 1.75
N ALA A 39 8.42 4.64 1.66
CA ALA A 39 8.81 5.40 2.84
C ALA A 39 7.60 5.75 3.73
N ILE A 40 6.45 6.06 3.13
CA ILE A 40 5.19 6.29 3.87
C ILE A 40 4.74 5.02 4.60
N PHE A 41 4.85 3.86 3.96
CA PHE A 41 4.62 2.55 4.57
C PHE A 41 5.49 2.36 5.83
N MET A 42 6.79 2.64 5.73
CA MET A 42 7.72 2.59 6.85
C MET A 42 7.34 3.59 7.96
N ILE A 43 7.03 4.86 7.61
CA ILE A 43 6.57 5.87 8.59
C ILE A 43 5.39 5.34 9.40
N GLY A 44 4.43 4.68 8.74
CA GLY A 44 3.27 4.09 9.42
C GLY A 44 3.67 3.07 10.48
N ALA A 45 4.57 2.15 10.13
CA ALA A 45 5.08 1.14 11.06
C ALA A 45 5.79 1.76 12.26
N TYR A 46 6.68 2.73 12.02
CA TYR A 46 7.39 3.45 13.09
C TYR A 46 6.45 4.29 13.97
N ALA A 47 5.47 4.99 13.36
CA ALA A 47 4.51 5.79 14.10
C ALA A 47 3.65 4.93 15.05
N ALA A 48 3.19 3.76 14.59
CA ALA A 48 2.46 2.82 15.43
C ALA A 48 3.34 2.24 16.55
N LEU A 49 4.56 1.82 16.22
CA LEU A 49 5.50 1.30 17.21
C LEU A 49 5.82 2.35 18.27
N HIS A 50 6.12 3.58 17.86
CA HIS A 50 6.40 4.68 18.80
C HIS A 50 5.19 5.01 19.67
N ALA A 51 3.97 4.99 19.10
CA ALA A 51 2.74 5.19 19.89
C ALA A 51 2.57 4.11 20.96
N VAL A 52 2.86 2.85 20.66
CA VAL A 52 2.81 1.75 21.63
C VAL A 52 3.88 1.90 22.69
N LEU A 53 5.12 2.20 22.32
CA LEU A 53 6.26 2.24 23.25
C LEU A 53 6.22 3.46 24.18
N VAL A 54 5.83 4.63 23.68
CA VAL A 54 5.89 5.90 24.44
C VAL A 54 4.57 6.21 25.14
N PHE A 55 3.45 6.02 24.46
CA PHE A 55 2.13 6.34 25.02
C PHE A 55 1.42 5.12 25.61
N HIS A 56 2.04 3.93 25.58
CA HIS A 56 1.47 2.68 26.09
C HIS A 56 0.03 2.41 25.63
N VAL A 57 -0.29 2.83 24.39
CA VAL A 57 -1.62 2.64 23.81
C VAL A 57 -1.77 1.24 23.23
N SER A 58 -3.01 0.74 23.19
CA SER A 58 -3.33 -0.52 22.53
C SER A 58 -3.20 -0.41 20.98
N LEU A 59 -3.24 -1.53 20.29
CA LEU A 59 -3.01 -1.59 18.82
C LEU A 59 -3.97 -0.73 17.99
N LEU A 60 -5.25 -0.66 18.33
CA LEU A 60 -6.22 0.11 17.55
C LEU A 60 -5.94 1.62 17.58
N PRO A 61 -5.73 2.29 18.73
CA PRO A 61 -5.25 3.67 18.76
C PRO A 61 -3.92 3.87 18.06
N ALA A 62 -2.97 2.90 18.15
CA ALA A 62 -1.69 3.00 17.48
C ALA A 62 -1.84 3.02 15.94
N ILE A 63 -2.74 2.19 15.39
CA ILE A 63 -3.08 2.20 13.96
C ILE A 63 -3.70 3.55 13.56
N PHE A 64 -4.55 4.13 14.41
CA PHE A 64 -5.15 5.43 14.17
C PHE A 64 -4.09 6.55 14.16
N VAL A 65 -3.15 6.53 15.11
CA VAL A 65 -2.00 7.47 15.12
C VAL A 65 -1.17 7.32 13.84
N ALA A 66 -0.86 6.10 13.42
CA ALA A 66 -0.15 5.84 12.18
C ALA A 66 -0.90 6.39 10.96
N ALA A 67 -2.23 6.22 10.90
CA ALA A 67 -3.07 6.76 9.83
C ALA A 67 -3.03 8.30 9.79
N LEU A 68 -3.07 8.97 10.95
CA LEU A 68 -2.96 10.43 11.04
C LEU A 68 -1.58 10.93 10.60
N VAL A 69 -0.51 10.30 11.09
CA VAL A 69 0.87 10.68 10.75
C VAL A 69 1.13 10.48 9.25
N THR A 70 0.73 9.35 8.70
CA THR A 70 0.93 9.06 7.26
C THR A 70 0.00 9.87 6.38
N GLY A 71 -1.21 10.19 6.83
CA GLY A 71 -2.09 11.14 6.17
C GLY A 71 -1.49 12.55 6.11
N GLY A 72 -0.88 13.01 7.22
CA GLY A 72 -0.10 14.25 7.28
C GLY A 72 1.10 14.22 6.35
N ALA A 73 1.84 13.11 6.29
CA ALA A 73 2.95 12.93 5.35
C ALA A 73 2.47 13.01 3.89
N GLY A 74 1.31 12.42 3.56
CA GLY A 74 0.70 12.53 2.24
C GLY A 74 0.26 13.95 1.88
N TRP A 75 -0.26 14.71 2.88
CA TRP A 75 -0.58 16.12 2.71
C TRP A 75 0.68 16.96 2.44
N ILE A 76 1.75 16.73 3.18
CA ILE A 76 3.05 17.39 3.00
C ILE A 76 3.61 17.06 1.61
N LEU A 77 3.59 15.79 1.21
CA LEU A 77 4.07 15.33 -0.08
C LEU A 77 3.31 15.99 -1.24
N ASP A 78 1.98 16.09 -1.16
CA ASP A 78 1.22 16.79 -2.20
C ASP A 78 1.57 18.28 -2.25
N LYS A 79 1.59 18.95 -1.10
CA LYS A 79 1.84 20.41 -1.03
C LYS A 79 3.24 20.81 -1.45
N LEU A 80 4.26 20.05 -1.06
CA LEU A 80 5.67 20.40 -1.33
C LEU A 80 6.19 19.85 -2.65
N ILE A 81 5.62 18.73 -3.15
CA ILE A 81 6.15 18.06 -4.34
C ILE A 81 5.14 18.06 -5.48
N PHE A 82 3.96 17.42 -5.30
CA PHE A 82 3.06 17.22 -6.42
C PHE A 82 2.38 18.51 -6.88
N ALA A 83 1.90 19.36 -5.97
CA ALA A 83 1.21 20.59 -6.33
C ALA A 83 2.13 21.59 -7.07
N PRO A 84 3.36 21.90 -6.60
CA PRO A 84 4.29 22.77 -7.33
C PRO A 84 4.68 22.21 -8.71
N LEU A 85 4.96 20.89 -8.80
CA LEU A 85 5.34 20.27 -10.07
C LEU A 85 4.18 20.28 -11.09
N ARG A 86 2.94 20.11 -10.62
CA ARG A 86 1.75 20.28 -11.48
C ARG A 86 1.59 21.73 -11.96
N ALA A 87 1.81 22.71 -11.06
CA ALA A 87 1.69 24.13 -11.39
C ALA A 87 2.75 24.58 -12.42
N SER A 88 3.98 24.10 -12.29
CA SER A 88 5.07 24.39 -13.21
C SER A 88 5.02 23.62 -14.53
N ARG A 89 4.01 22.73 -14.71
CA ARG A 89 3.92 21.82 -15.88
C ARG A 89 5.21 21.03 -16.09
N ALA A 90 5.82 20.59 -14.98
CA ALA A 90 7.07 19.83 -15.02
C ALA A 90 6.95 18.56 -15.89
N PRO A 91 8.06 18.08 -16.48
CA PRO A 91 8.07 16.83 -17.23
C PRO A 91 7.52 15.66 -16.40
N HIS A 92 6.89 14.69 -17.07
CA HIS A 92 6.23 13.55 -16.44
C HIS A 92 7.14 12.73 -15.48
N LEU A 93 8.44 12.74 -15.70
CA LEU A 93 9.43 12.05 -14.85
C LEU A 93 9.81 12.86 -13.58
N ALA A 94 9.57 14.16 -13.55
CA ALA A 94 10.00 15.00 -12.42
C ALA A 94 9.37 14.61 -11.08
N PRO A 95 8.07 14.31 -10.97
CA PRO A 95 7.48 13.83 -9.73
C PRO A 95 8.08 12.48 -9.27
N MET A 96 8.39 11.58 -10.21
CA MET A 96 8.98 10.29 -9.90
C MET A 96 10.39 10.47 -9.28
N ILE A 97 11.24 11.30 -9.90
CA ILE A 97 12.59 11.60 -9.38
C ILE A 97 12.51 12.30 -8.02
N ALA A 98 11.60 13.28 -7.86
CA ALA A 98 11.40 13.97 -6.61
C ALA A 98 10.97 13.01 -5.48
N THR A 99 10.09 12.04 -5.76
CA THR A 99 9.65 11.06 -4.77
C THR A 99 10.74 10.05 -4.39
N ILE A 100 11.71 9.75 -5.27
CA ILE A 100 12.92 9.00 -4.91
C ILE A 100 13.72 9.79 -3.86
N GLY A 101 13.98 11.08 -4.13
CA GLY A 101 14.69 11.95 -3.20
C GLY A 101 14.01 12.02 -1.83
N VAL A 102 12.68 12.18 -1.82
CA VAL A 102 11.89 12.13 -0.57
C VAL A 102 12.05 10.80 0.15
N SER A 103 11.97 9.68 -0.59
CA SER A 103 12.12 8.35 0.00
C SER A 103 13.47 8.19 0.69
N ILE A 104 14.56 8.60 0.04
CA ILE A 104 15.92 8.54 0.60
C ILE A 104 16.03 9.43 1.83
N CYS A 105 15.59 10.70 1.73
CA CYS A 105 15.61 11.65 2.84
C CYS A 105 14.87 11.11 4.07
N VAL A 106 13.65 10.64 3.87
CA VAL A 106 12.81 10.14 4.97
C VAL A 106 13.42 8.88 5.59
N THR A 107 13.92 7.95 4.77
CA THR A 107 14.56 6.74 5.29
C THR A 107 15.80 7.07 6.11
N SER A 108 16.67 8.00 5.63
CA SER A 108 17.84 8.43 6.36
C SER A 108 17.52 9.19 7.65
N LEU A 109 16.44 9.99 7.66
CA LEU A 109 15.97 10.66 8.88
C LEU A 109 15.48 9.66 9.93
N ILE A 110 14.70 8.66 9.52
CA ILE A 110 14.21 7.59 10.42
C ILE A 110 15.40 6.77 10.94
N GLU A 111 16.33 6.41 10.08
CA GLU A 111 17.54 5.67 10.48
C GLU A 111 18.42 6.48 11.43
N GLY A 112 18.59 7.79 11.20
CA GLY A 112 19.32 8.67 12.07
C GLY A 112 18.68 8.86 13.46
N TYR A 113 17.34 8.77 13.56
CA TYR A 113 16.63 8.97 14.81
C TYR A 113 16.40 7.66 15.59
N PHE A 114 16.03 6.58 14.92
CA PHE A 114 15.71 5.28 15.54
C PHE A 114 16.85 4.27 15.47
N GLY A 115 17.91 4.56 14.71
CA GLY A 115 18.99 3.60 14.43
C GLY A 115 18.62 2.66 13.26
N SER A 116 19.60 1.83 12.89
CA SER A 116 19.46 0.84 11.80
C SER A 116 18.96 -0.53 12.28
N GLU A 117 18.75 -0.69 13.59
CA GLU A 117 18.36 -1.96 14.18
C GLU A 117 16.93 -2.33 13.88
N ASN A 118 16.66 -3.64 13.95
CA ASN A 118 15.32 -4.18 13.80
C ASN A 118 14.57 -4.10 15.13
N LEU A 119 13.58 -3.21 15.20
CA LEU A 119 12.72 -3.02 16.36
C LEU A 119 11.53 -3.99 16.32
N ARG A 120 10.96 -4.28 17.50
CA ARG A 120 9.82 -5.20 17.64
C ARG A 120 8.74 -4.59 18.51
N PHE A 121 7.49 -4.97 18.24
CA PHE A 121 6.39 -4.65 19.13
C PHE A 121 6.52 -5.45 20.44
N PRO A 122 6.20 -4.85 21.60
CA PRO A 122 6.16 -5.57 22.87
C PRO A 122 5.19 -6.75 22.83
N LEU A 123 5.58 -7.89 23.39
CA LEU A 123 4.75 -9.10 23.39
C LEU A 123 3.39 -8.89 24.07
N ASP A 124 3.34 -8.02 25.07
CA ASP A 124 2.12 -7.70 25.82
C ASP A 124 1.04 -6.99 24.97
N THR A 125 1.45 -6.35 23.86
CA THR A 125 0.52 -5.68 22.95
C THR A 125 0.01 -6.59 21.85
N LEU A 126 0.69 -7.73 21.62
CA LEU A 126 0.29 -8.71 20.62
C LEU A 126 -0.70 -9.71 21.23
N PRO A 127 -1.82 -10.02 20.56
CA PRO A 127 -2.73 -11.04 21.05
C PRO A 127 -2.02 -12.39 21.09
N SER A 128 -1.84 -12.94 22.28
CA SER A 128 -1.20 -14.25 22.50
C SER A 128 -2.13 -15.44 22.35
N SER A 129 -3.45 -15.18 22.19
CA SER A 129 -4.45 -16.24 22.09
C SER A 129 -4.50 -16.82 20.69
N THR A 130 -4.24 -18.12 20.61
CA THR A 130 -4.41 -18.93 19.39
C THR A 130 -5.67 -19.77 19.52
N LEU A 131 -6.52 -19.75 18.50
CA LEU A 131 -7.63 -20.69 18.36
C LEU A 131 -7.13 -21.90 17.57
N THR A 132 -7.13 -23.07 18.19
CA THR A 132 -6.88 -24.34 17.49
C THR A 132 -8.20 -24.92 17.02
N LEU A 133 -8.51 -24.77 15.73
CA LEU A 133 -9.64 -25.43 15.09
C LEU A 133 -9.13 -26.66 14.33
N ALA A 134 -9.39 -27.84 14.86
CA ALA A 134 -8.87 -29.12 14.35
C ALA A 134 -7.33 -29.11 14.21
N SER A 135 -6.79 -29.02 13.00
CA SER A 135 -5.34 -29.02 12.72
C SER A 135 -4.79 -27.62 12.34
N VAL A 136 -5.59 -26.57 12.49
CA VAL A 136 -5.23 -25.21 12.08
C VAL A 136 -5.08 -24.32 13.31
N GLN A 137 -3.92 -23.67 13.44
CA GLN A 137 -3.68 -22.66 14.47
C GLN A 137 -3.96 -21.27 13.90
N VAL A 138 -5.07 -20.69 14.32
CA VAL A 138 -5.46 -19.32 13.92
C VAL A 138 -5.03 -18.36 15.00
N ASN A 139 -4.07 -17.48 14.69
CA ASN A 139 -3.71 -16.39 15.58
C ASN A 139 -4.77 -15.28 15.46
N TRP A 140 -5.26 -14.77 16.56
CA TRP A 140 -6.17 -13.62 16.58
C TRP A 140 -5.59 -12.39 15.90
N LEU A 141 -4.26 -12.28 15.83
CA LEU A 141 -3.58 -11.22 15.10
C LEU A 141 -3.86 -11.31 13.60
N ASP A 142 -3.78 -12.52 13.00
CA ASP A 142 -4.06 -12.74 11.58
C ASP A 142 -5.50 -12.39 11.25
N VAL A 143 -6.45 -12.77 12.11
CA VAL A 143 -7.87 -12.41 11.95
C VAL A 143 -8.05 -10.88 11.94
N LYS A 144 -7.42 -10.17 12.89
CA LYS A 144 -7.49 -8.71 12.95
C LYS A 144 -6.87 -8.05 11.72
N ILE A 145 -5.74 -8.56 11.22
CA ILE A 145 -5.10 -8.07 9.99
C ILE A 145 -6.05 -8.25 8.81
N ILE A 146 -6.60 -9.46 8.61
CA ILE A 146 -7.52 -9.76 7.52
C ILE A 146 -8.76 -8.87 7.58
N VAL A 147 -9.42 -8.81 8.73
CA VAL A 147 -10.64 -8.02 8.92
C VAL A 147 -10.39 -6.54 8.64
N LEU A 148 -9.31 -5.97 9.21
CA LEU A 148 -9.00 -4.57 8.99
C LEU A 148 -8.64 -4.27 7.53
N ALA A 149 -7.86 -5.13 6.89
CA ALA A 149 -7.53 -4.99 5.47
C ALA A 149 -8.80 -5.03 4.61
N LEU A 150 -9.69 -6.02 4.83
CA LEU A 150 -10.94 -6.14 4.09
C LEU A 150 -11.90 -4.96 4.34
N LEU A 151 -12.00 -4.46 5.57
CA LEU A 151 -12.82 -3.29 5.90
C LEU A 151 -12.32 -2.03 5.19
N LEU A 152 -11.02 -1.77 5.21
CA LEU A 152 -10.44 -0.61 4.53
C LEU A 152 -10.56 -0.71 3.01
N MET A 153 -10.30 -1.89 2.44
CA MET A 153 -10.47 -2.14 1.00
C MET A 153 -11.94 -2.03 0.57
N GLY A 154 -12.84 -2.68 1.31
CA GLY A 154 -14.27 -2.63 1.05
C GLY A 154 -14.85 -1.23 1.17
N GLY A 155 -14.45 -0.49 2.23
CA GLY A 155 -14.82 0.90 2.44
C GLY A 155 -14.33 1.79 1.29
N MET A 156 -13.09 1.63 0.86
CA MET A 156 -12.54 2.40 -0.26
C MET A 156 -13.23 2.07 -1.58
N LEU A 157 -13.49 0.80 -1.87
CA LEU A 157 -14.29 0.39 -3.04
C LEU A 157 -15.68 1.00 -3.02
N TRP A 158 -16.34 0.99 -1.86
CA TRP A 158 -17.67 1.58 -1.69
C TRP A 158 -17.63 3.09 -1.95
N VAL A 159 -16.64 3.83 -1.39
CA VAL A 159 -16.44 5.26 -1.63
C VAL A 159 -16.23 5.53 -3.11
N ILE A 160 -15.33 4.79 -3.76
CA ILE A 160 -15.03 4.99 -5.19
C ILE A 160 -16.27 4.74 -6.06
N ARG A 161 -17.10 3.72 -5.73
CA ARG A 161 -18.24 3.35 -6.58
C ARG A 161 -19.50 4.19 -6.33
N HIS A 162 -19.80 4.51 -5.07
CA HIS A 162 -21.12 5.03 -4.69
C HIS A 162 -21.10 6.51 -4.25
N SER A 163 -19.94 7.04 -3.79
CA SER A 163 -19.89 8.43 -3.31
C SER A 163 -19.81 9.46 -4.44
N SER A 164 -20.17 10.71 -4.12
CA SER A 164 -19.95 11.86 -5.01
C SER A 164 -18.47 12.11 -5.26
N THR A 165 -17.64 11.97 -4.22
CA THR A 165 -16.18 12.06 -4.31
C THR A 165 -15.61 10.99 -5.24
N GLY A 166 -16.11 9.75 -5.16
CA GLY A 166 -15.71 8.68 -6.07
C GLY A 166 -16.06 8.95 -7.53
N ARG A 167 -17.23 9.56 -7.81
CA ARG A 167 -17.57 9.99 -9.17
C ARG A 167 -16.61 11.05 -9.68
N ALA A 168 -16.32 12.05 -8.84
CA ALA A 168 -15.37 13.13 -9.16
C ALA A 168 -13.95 12.60 -9.37
N LEU A 169 -13.49 11.62 -8.57
CA LEU A 169 -12.19 10.95 -8.75
C LEU A 169 -12.10 10.21 -10.10
N ARG A 170 -13.14 9.48 -10.49
CA ARG A 170 -13.18 8.80 -11.80
C ARG A 170 -13.18 9.80 -12.96
N ALA A 171 -13.96 10.88 -12.87
CA ALA A 171 -13.95 11.95 -13.86
C ALA A 171 -12.58 12.64 -13.97
N LEU A 172 -11.92 12.84 -12.81
CA LEU A 172 -10.56 13.40 -12.74
C LEU A 172 -9.52 12.47 -13.38
N ALA A 173 -9.62 11.16 -13.14
CA ALA A 173 -8.74 10.14 -13.73
C ALA A 173 -8.87 10.07 -15.27
N GLU A 174 -10.09 10.27 -15.79
CA GLU A 174 -10.34 10.30 -17.25
C GLU A 174 -9.76 11.57 -17.90
N SER A 175 -10.11 12.73 -17.38
CA SER A 175 -9.64 14.02 -17.89
C SER A 175 -9.69 15.12 -16.83
N PRO A 176 -8.54 15.55 -16.28
CA PRO A 176 -8.50 16.67 -15.33
C PRO A 176 -9.05 17.97 -15.88
N LYS A 177 -8.87 18.22 -17.19
CA LYS A 177 -9.39 19.42 -17.87
C LYS A 177 -10.91 19.39 -17.97
N ALA A 178 -11.50 18.27 -18.38
CA ALA A 178 -12.94 18.12 -18.47
C ALA A 178 -13.61 18.20 -17.08
N ALA A 179 -13.02 17.57 -16.08
CA ALA A 179 -13.49 17.64 -14.68
C ALA A 179 -13.50 19.09 -14.15
N ALA A 180 -12.45 19.86 -14.44
CA ALA A 180 -12.39 21.28 -14.06
C ALA A 180 -13.49 22.13 -14.72
N LEU A 181 -13.79 21.90 -16.00
CA LEU A 181 -14.87 22.59 -16.73
C LEU A 181 -16.26 22.29 -16.13
N LEU A 182 -16.44 21.12 -15.54
CA LEU A 182 -17.64 20.71 -14.83
C LEU A 182 -17.71 21.21 -13.37
N GLY A 183 -16.78 22.09 -12.96
CA GLY A 183 -16.76 22.69 -11.63
C GLY A 183 -16.15 21.81 -10.53
N VAL A 184 -15.46 20.71 -10.89
CA VAL A 184 -14.81 19.85 -9.93
C VAL A 184 -13.55 20.52 -9.38
N ASN A 185 -13.38 20.55 -8.06
CA ASN A 185 -12.16 21.05 -7.42
C ASN A 185 -11.01 20.05 -7.60
N VAL A 186 -10.32 20.14 -8.73
CA VAL A 186 -9.22 19.23 -9.12
C VAL A 186 -8.09 19.23 -8.09
N GLY A 187 -7.69 20.41 -7.58
CA GLY A 187 -6.60 20.51 -6.59
C GLY A 187 -6.94 19.83 -5.27
N GLY A 188 -8.17 20.03 -4.77
CA GLY A 188 -8.65 19.39 -3.56
C GLY A 188 -8.73 17.85 -3.68
N LEU A 189 -9.14 17.35 -4.86
CA LEU A 189 -9.20 15.89 -5.11
C LEU A 189 -7.82 15.26 -5.23
N PHE A 190 -6.85 15.92 -5.86
CA PHE A 190 -5.47 15.43 -5.88
C PHE A 190 -4.91 15.32 -4.46
N LEU A 191 -5.09 16.37 -3.64
CA LEU A 191 -4.69 16.36 -2.25
C LEU A 191 -5.37 15.23 -1.46
N ALA A 192 -6.69 15.09 -1.58
CA ALA A 192 -7.44 14.02 -0.91
C ALA A 192 -6.96 12.63 -1.33
N THR A 193 -6.66 12.44 -2.61
CA THR A 193 -6.11 11.16 -3.13
C THR A 193 -4.74 10.87 -2.51
N SER A 194 -3.86 11.87 -2.44
CA SER A 194 -2.53 11.72 -1.84
C SER A 194 -2.62 11.36 -0.35
N VAL A 195 -3.51 12.03 0.40
CA VAL A 195 -3.74 11.76 1.82
C VAL A 195 -4.31 10.35 2.04
N ILE A 196 -5.38 9.99 1.32
CA ILE A 196 -6.01 8.66 1.46
C ILE A 196 -5.04 7.54 1.08
N ALA A 197 -4.33 7.69 -0.02
CA ALA A 197 -3.33 6.71 -0.45
C ALA A 197 -2.22 6.53 0.60
N SER A 198 -1.76 7.63 1.20
CA SER A 198 -0.75 7.61 2.25
C SER A 198 -1.25 6.93 3.53
N ILE A 199 -2.52 7.15 3.91
CA ILE A 199 -3.16 6.44 5.02
C ILE A 199 -3.18 4.93 4.74
N LEU A 200 -3.62 4.51 3.56
CA LEU A 200 -3.65 3.09 3.19
C LEU A 200 -2.25 2.47 3.17
N GLY A 201 -1.27 3.19 2.61
CA GLY A 201 0.14 2.78 2.62
C GLY A 201 0.71 2.66 4.03
N GLY A 202 0.46 3.65 4.89
CA GLY A 202 0.93 3.64 6.28
C GLY A 202 0.29 2.55 7.12
N VAL A 203 -1.03 2.37 7.02
CA VAL A 203 -1.73 1.27 7.72
C VAL A 203 -1.24 -0.09 7.24
N SER A 204 -1.01 -0.29 5.93
CA SER A 204 -0.42 -1.54 5.45
C SER A 204 0.98 -1.78 6.03
N GLY A 205 1.76 -0.71 6.28
CA GLY A 205 3.04 -0.77 6.99
C GLY A 205 2.90 -1.28 8.43
N VAL A 206 1.90 -0.79 9.15
CA VAL A 206 1.60 -1.30 10.51
C VAL A 206 1.23 -2.77 10.46
N LEU A 207 0.35 -3.17 9.53
CA LEU A 207 -0.11 -4.56 9.44
C LEU A 207 1.02 -5.54 9.13
N ILE A 208 1.95 -5.19 8.22
CA ILE A 208 3.10 -6.06 7.94
C ILE A 208 4.07 -6.09 9.12
N ALA A 209 4.28 -4.94 9.78
CA ALA A 209 5.12 -4.86 10.97
C ALA A 209 4.60 -5.72 12.13
N LEU A 210 3.27 -5.79 12.29
CA LEU A 210 2.63 -6.69 13.24
C LEU A 210 2.72 -8.16 12.80
N TYR A 211 2.51 -8.43 11.50
CA TYR A 211 2.57 -9.78 10.94
C TYR A 211 3.97 -10.42 11.07
N THR A 212 5.02 -9.63 10.81
CA THR A 212 6.42 -10.08 10.89
C THR A 212 7.06 -9.84 12.25
N ASN A 213 6.41 -9.06 13.12
CA ASN A 213 6.96 -8.49 14.36
C ASN A 213 8.34 -7.85 14.15
N SER A 214 8.46 -7.02 13.12
CA SER A 214 9.71 -6.47 12.64
C SER A 214 9.50 -5.09 12.03
N VAL A 215 10.23 -4.08 12.52
CA VAL A 215 10.24 -2.70 12.02
C VAL A 215 11.68 -2.25 11.85
N PHE A 216 12.06 -1.90 10.63
CA PHE A 216 13.41 -1.43 10.29
C PHE A 216 13.37 -0.38 9.17
N PRO A 217 14.38 0.52 9.06
CA PRO A 217 14.30 1.69 8.17
C PRO A 217 14.10 1.36 6.69
N HIS A 218 14.65 0.24 6.22
CA HIS A 218 14.56 -0.13 4.81
C HIS A 218 13.38 -1.05 4.47
N MET A 219 12.43 -1.31 5.41
CA MET A 219 11.30 -2.23 5.18
C MET A 219 10.37 -1.79 4.04
N GLY A 220 10.38 -0.49 3.70
CA GLY A 220 9.55 0.05 2.63
C GLY A 220 10.03 -0.30 1.22
N GLN A 221 11.32 -0.54 1.01
CA GLN A 221 11.87 -0.84 -0.33
C GLN A 221 11.38 -2.17 -0.90
N PRO A 222 11.50 -3.32 -0.20
CA PRO A 222 10.95 -4.57 -0.70
C PRO A 222 9.45 -4.50 -0.95
N MET A 223 8.72 -3.79 -0.07
CA MET A 223 7.28 -3.61 -0.21
C MET A 223 6.91 -2.77 -1.43
N LEU A 224 7.69 -1.72 -1.72
CA LEU A 224 7.50 -0.90 -2.91
C LEU A 224 7.62 -1.73 -4.20
N HIS A 225 8.65 -2.59 -4.31
CA HIS A 225 8.83 -3.46 -5.47
C HIS A 225 7.66 -4.44 -5.64
N LYS A 226 7.20 -5.05 -4.54
CA LYS A 226 6.03 -5.94 -4.55
C LYS A 226 4.74 -5.20 -4.89
N GLY A 227 4.57 -3.99 -4.36
CA GLY A 227 3.43 -3.14 -4.68
C GLY A 227 3.38 -2.76 -6.15
N ILE A 228 4.51 -2.40 -6.75
CA ILE A 228 4.61 -2.15 -8.18
C ILE A 228 4.27 -3.42 -8.97
N ALA A 229 4.80 -4.58 -8.56
CA ALA A 229 4.47 -5.85 -9.20
C ALA A 229 2.97 -6.15 -9.16
N VAL A 230 2.33 -5.97 -7.98
CA VAL A 230 0.88 -6.15 -7.81
C VAL A 230 0.08 -5.23 -8.73
N VAL A 231 0.46 -3.94 -8.81
CA VAL A 231 -0.25 -2.96 -9.64
C VAL A 231 -0.10 -3.26 -11.13
N ILE A 232 1.07 -3.73 -11.55
CA ILE A 232 1.31 -4.13 -12.94
C ILE A 232 0.53 -5.42 -13.27
N ILE A 233 0.59 -6.44 -12.40
CA ILE A 233 -0.17 -7.68 -12.55
C ILE A 233 -1.68 -7.38 -12.59
N GLY A 234 -2.16 -6.53 -11.70
CA GLY A 234 -3.56 -6.14 -11.63
C GLY A 234 -4.03 -5.32 -12.83
N GLY A 235 -3.15 -4.52 -13.41
CA GLY A 235 -3.43 -3.49 -14.42
C GLY A 235 -3.34 -2.11 -13.81
N MET A 236 -2.42 -1.30 -14.31
CA MET A 236 -2.12 0.04 -13.78
C MET A 236 -3.36 0.94 -13.78
N GLY A 237 -3.72 1.47 -12.60
CA GLY A 237 -4.87 2.34 -12.40
C GLY A 237 -6.21 1.63 -12.13
N ASP A 238 -6.29 0.31 -12.24
CA ASP A 238 -7.49 -0.43 -11.88
C ASP A 238 -7.46 -0.90 -10.41
N VAL A 239 -8.39 -0.38 -9.62
CA VAL A 239 -8.51 -0.68 -8.19
C VAL A 239 -8.86 -2.16 -7.94
N ARG A 240 -9.68 -2.76 -8.79
CA ARG A 240 -10.05 -4.19 -8.67
C ARG A 240 -8.85 -5.07 -8.98
N GLY A 241 -8.09 -4.67 -10.02
CA GLY A 241 -6.85 -5.32 -10.40
C GLY A 241 -5.82 -5.32 -9.27
N ALA A 242 -5.63 -4.19 -8.60
CA ALA A 242 -4.73 -4.08 -7.47
C ALA A 242 -5.12 -5.00 -6.30
N LEU A 243 -6.43 -5.13 -6.01
CA LEU A 243 -6.91 -6.03 -4.96
C LEU A 243 -6.65 -7.49 -5.30
N ILE A 244 -7.07 -7.93 -6.48
CA ILE A 244 -6.91 -9.34 -6.92
C ILE A 244 -5.42 -9.67 -7.08
N GLY A 245 -4.63 -8.76 -7.66
CA GLY A 245 -3.19 -8.92 -7.80
C GLY A 245 -2.47 -9.04 -6.46
N GLY A 246 -2.90 -8.27 -5.45
CA GLY A 246 -2.35 -8.34 -4.09
C GLY A 246 -2.59 -9.69 -3.41
N PHE A 247 -3.83 -10.18 -3.46
CA PHE A 247 -4.15 -11.52 -2.96
C PHE A 247 -3.41 -12.60 -3.75
N PHE A 248 -3.39 -12.51 -5.07
CA PHE A 248 -2.70 -13.47 -5.93
C PHE A 248 -1.21 -13.55 -5.59
N LEU A 249 -0.52 -12.40 -5.45
CA LEU A 249 0.89 -12.36 -5.08
C LEU A 249 1.12 -12.90 -3.66
N GLY A 250 0.28 -12.51 -2.70
CA GLY A 250 0.38 -12.99 -1.32
C GLY A 250 0.22 -14.50 -1.19
N PHE A 251 -0.76 -15.08 -1.89
CA PHE A 251 -0.93 -16.54 -1.94
C PHE A 251 0.26 -17.23 -2.61
N ALA A 252 0.74 -16.71 -3.75
CA ALA A 252 1.88 -17.28 -4.45
C ALA A 252 3.13 -17.27 -3.57
N GLU A 253 3.37 -16.18 -2.84
CA GLU A 253 4.51 -16.05 -1.93
C GLU A 253 4.42 -17.03 -0.75
N VAL A 254 3.26 -17.14 -0.11
CA VAL A 254 3.05 -18.07 1.00
C VAL A 254 3.20 -19.53 0.57
N LEU A 255 2.66 -19.89 -0.59
CA LEU A 255 2.83 -21.25 -1.14
C LEU A 255 4.28 -21.52 -1.51
N THR A 256 5.00 -20.54 -2.05
CA THR A 256 6.42 -20.67 -2.36
C THR A 256 7.25 -20.94 -1.10
N ILE A 257 7.00 -20.18 -0.02
CA ILE A 257 7.68 -20.38 1.26
C ILE A 257 7.40 -21.77 1.83
N ALA A 258 6.16 -22.24 1.72
CA ALA A 258 5.72 -23.50 2.30
C ALA A 258 6.22 -24.74 1.55
N TYR A 259 6.36 -24.69 0.21
CA TYR A 259 6.64 -25.86 -0.62
C TYR A 259 7.99 -25.84 -1.34
N ILE A 260 8.54 -24.64 -1.58
CA ILE A 260 9.79 -24.49 -2.34
C ILE A 260 10.92 -24.00 -1.42
N GLY A 261 10.63 -22.96 -0.61
CA GLY A 261 11.59 -22.37 0.32
C GLY A 261 11.56 -20.85 0.31
N SER A 262 11.95 -20.25 1.43
CA SER A 262 11.89 -18.79 1.64
C SER A 262 12.81 -18.00 0.69
N ASN A 263 13.91 -18.59 0.25
CA ASN A 263 14.86 -17.94 -0.66
C ASN A 263 14.32 -17.71 -2.08
N MET A 264 13.29 -18.48 -2.47
CA MET A 264 12.66 -18.38 -3.79
C MET A 264 11.46 -17.42 -3.81
N ARG A 265 11.12 -16.84 -2.67
CA ARG A 265 9.95 -15.94 -2.50
C ARG A 265 9.91 -14.82 -3.52
N ASP A 266 10.99 -14.04 -3.60
CA ASP A 266 11.06 -12.89 -4.51
C ASP A 266 11.23 -13.34 -5.97
N ALA A 267 11.95 -14.43 -6.22
CA ALA A 267 12.11 -15.01 -7.57
C ALA A 267 10.76 -15.43 -8.17
N VAL A 268 9.88 -16.06 -7.37
CA VAL A 268 8.54 -16.42 -7.82
C VAL A 268 7.66 -15.19 -8.01
N ALA A 269 7.73 -14.20 -7.10
CA ALA A 269 6.97 -12.97 -7.21
C ALA A 269 7.29 -12.22 -8.51
N PHE A 270 8.57 -12.02 -8.82
CA PHE A 270 8.99 -11.34 -10.05
C PHE A 270 8.85 -12.23 -11.29
N GLY A 271 8.99 -13.54 -11.15
CA GLY A 271 8.69 -14.51 -12.22
C GLY A 271 7.22 -14.47 -12.65
N LEU A 272 6.29 -14.35 -11.70
CA LEU A 272 4.87 -14.14 -11.96
C LEU A 272 4.62 -12.80 -12.65
N LEU A 273 5.24 -11.71 -12.17
CA LEU A 273 5.16 -10.40 -12.82
C LEU A 273 5.60 -10.50 -14.30
N PHE A 274 6.75 -11.10 -14.54
CA PHE A 274 7.28 -11.27 -15.89
C PHE A 274 6.33 -12.10 -16.77
N SER A 275 5.82 -13.21 -16.24
CA SER A 275 4.88 -14.08 -16.95
C SER A 275 3.58 -13.36 -17.32
N VAL A 276 3.03 -12.56 -16.40
CA VAL A 276 1.82 -11.77 -16.66
C VAL A 276 2.10 -10.71 -17.72
N LEU A 277 3.21 -9.97 -17.65
CA LEU A 277 3.57 -8.97 -18.65
C LEU A 277 3.79 -9.57 -20.05
N LEU A 278 4.35 -10.79 -20.12
CA LEU A 278 4.56 -11.47 -21.40
C LEU A 278 3.24 -11.92 -22.04
N LEU A 279 2.30 -12.41 -21.23
CA LEU A 279 1.03 -12.95 -21.70
C LEU A 279 -0.05 -11.85 -21.85
N ARG A 280 -0.05 -10.86 -20.96
CA ARG A 280 -1.01 -9.74 -20.93
C ARG A 280 -0.31 -8.44 -20.53
N PRO A 281 0.29 -7.71 -21.46
CA PRO A 281 1.05 -6.49 -21.17
C PRO A 281 0.22 -5.35 -20.54
N ALA A 282 -1.11 -5.38 -20.66
CA ALA A 282 -2.01 -4.46 -19.99
C ALA A 282 -2.33 -4.87 -18.51
N GLY A 283 -1.87 -6.04 -18.03
CA GLY A 283 -2.27 -6.64 -16.77
C GLY A 283 -3.61 -7.38 -16.87
N LEU A 284 -4.06 -7.95 -15.75
CA LEU A 284 -5.28 -8.79 -15.71
C LEU A 284 -6.55 -7.99 -16.01
N PHE A 285 -6.64 -6.74 -15.55
CA PHE A 285 -7.81 -5.86 -15.67
C PHE A 285 -7.51 -4.54 -16.42
N GLY A 286 -6.27 -4.35 -16.90
CA GLY A 286 -5.90 -3.15 -17.66
C GLY A 286 -6.63 -3.05 -18.98
N GLN A 287 -7.02 -1.84 -19.35
CA GLN A 287 -7.57 -1.55 -20.66
C GLN A 287 -6.43 -1.40 -21.68
N ALA A 288 -6.56 -2.04 -22.82
CA ALA A 288 -5.62 -1.82 -23.92
C ALA A 288 -5.60 -0.33 -24.29
N PRO A 289 -4.42 0.28 -24.54
CA PRO A 289 -4.35 1.67 -24.95
C PRO A 289 -5.18 1.85 -26.22
N GLN A 290 -6.23 2.67 -26.14
CA GLN A 290 -6.98 3.07 -27.32
C GLN A 290 -6.01 3.80 -28.27
N ARG A 291 -5.70 3.19 -29.42
CA ARG A 291 -5.01 3.90 -30.50
C ARG A 291 -5.90 5.10 -30.87
N ARG A 292 -5.48 6.28 -30.42
CA ARG A 292 -6.03 7.51 -30.97
C ARG A 292 -5.55 7.55 -32.45
N ALA A 293 -6.50 7.32 -33.34
CA ALA A 293 -6.30 7.53 -34.79
C ALA A 293 -6.17 9.02 -35.06
#